data_55bcc734e0e086a765f87a06953be46b
#
_entry.id   55bcc734e0e086a765f87a06953be46b
#
_cell.length_a   1.000
_cell.length_b   1.000
_cell.length_c   1.000
_cell.angle_alpha   90.00
_cell.angle_beta   90.00
_cell.angle_gamma   90.00
#
_symmetry.space_group_name_H-M   'P 1'
#
loop_
_entity.id
_entity.type
_entity.pdbx_description
1 polymer ?
#
loop_
_entity_poly.entity_id
_entity_poly.type
_entity_poly.pdbx_seq_one_letter_code
_entity_poly.pdbx_strand_id
1 'polypeptide(L)'
;VKRKSAIIIGSGFGGLALGIRLQSLGFDTTILEKLDAPGGRAYQLHLGGFTFDMGPTVITVPHFIEELFALSRDAANLGAPDFPTGVVAAGRVREGLSGGPATSKYVQIVPILPFYRIYFHDGSFFDYDGDPQHTRDQIQALAPEDLAGYERFHDDARAIFERGFLQLGYTHFGDVGSMLRVVPDLLKLDAVRTLFSFARKYFTNPKMQQVFSFETLLVGGNPLKVPAIYAMIHFVEKTWGVHYAMGGTGALVRGFVRKFEELGGTIRYNAEVARIDVTDARGREPRGPLASRVARGVTLAGGERLAADVVVSNGDWANTYLKLIEGKHRRVNSDARVKLARQSMSLVVIYFGFRAEGLNLDLRHHNIILGPRYAELLTDIFDRKVLAPDFSQYLHIPTLTDPSLAPPEHHAAYTLVPVPHNGSGLNWAVVGPKLVERVLAFLDERGYIPGLRERLVVQHWVTPDYFERDLASHLGNAFGVEPILAQSAYFRPHNRSEDVKNLYLVGASAQPGAGTPSVMMSAKMTAREIARDFGIHASIANGAGRAPGEPKAESETVGV
;
A
#
# COMPACT_ATOMS: atom_id res chain seq x y z
N VAL A 1 -13.21 -25.12 24.54
CA VAL A 1 -12.41 -23.94 24.96
C VAL A 1 -13.06 -22.70 24.37
N LYS A 2 -13.33 -21.66 25.19
CA LYS A 2 -13.88 -20.40 24.72
C LYS A 2 -12.89 -19.77 23.73
N ARG A 3 -13.34 -19.41 22.53
CA ARG A 3 -12.51 -18.73 21.53
C ARG A 3 -12.01 -17.40 22.10
N LYS A 4 -10.79 -17.01 21.75
CA LYS A 4 -10.26 -15.68 22.05
C LYS A 4 -10.92 -14.66 21.14
N SER A 5 -11.27 -13.50 21.70
CA SER A 5 -11.88 -12.41 20.96
C SER A 5 -10.84 -11.43 20.44
N ALA A 6 -11.06 -10.93 19.21
CA ALA A 6 -10.23 -9.89 18.62
C ALA A 6 -11.10 -8.75 18.07
N ILE A 7 -10.69 -7.52 18.33
CA ILE A 7 -11.28 -6.32 17.73
C ILE A 7 -10.24 -5.69 16.80
N ILE A 8 -10.63 -5.43 15.55
CA ILE A 8 -9.84 -4.71 14.56
C ILE A 8 -10.49 -3.35 14.28
N ILE A 9 -9.73 -2.27 14.43
CA ILE A 9 -10.18 -0.90 14.18
C ILE A 9 -9.87 -0.56 12.71
N GLY A 10 -10.88 -0.42 11.88
CA GLY A 10 -10.82 -0.07 10.46
C GLY A 10 -10.82 -1.27 9.51
N SER A 11 -11.69 -1.21 8.50
CA SER A 11 -11.92 -2.23 7.47
C SER A 11 -11.17 -1.98 6.16
N GLY A 12 -10.04 -1.28 6.18
CA GLY A 12 -9.13 -1.20 5.05
C GLY A 12 -8.49 -2.57 4.73
N PHE A 13 -7.74 -2.69 3.63
CA PHE A 13 -7.12 -3.95 3.20
C PHE A 13 -6.36 -4.68 4.31
N GLY A 14 -5.58 -3.95 5.13
CA GLY A 14 -4.84 -4.57 6.24
C GLY A 14 -5.74 -5.18 7.30
N GLY A 15 -6.82 -4.47 7.67
CA GLY A 15 -7.79 -4.92 8.66
C GLY A 15 -8.58 -6.13 8.17
N LEU A 16 -9.07 -6.11 6.93
CA LEU A 16 -9.79 -7.23 6.30
C LEU A 16 -8.89 -8.45 6.14
N ALA A 17 -7.68 -8.27 5.61
CA ALA A 17 -6.72 -9.37 5.45
C ALA A 17 -6.33 -10.00 6.80
N LEU A 18 -6.12 -9.18 7.83
CA LEU A 18 -5.85 -9.69 9.17
C LEU A 18 -7.07 -10.38 9.77
N GLY A 19 -8.27 -9.81 9.58
CA GLY A 19 -9.53 -10.41 10.06
C GLY A 19 -9.73 -11.82 9.52
N ILE A 20 -9.54 -12.02 8.22
CA ILE A 20 -9.59 -13.35 7.57
C ILE A 20 -8.56 -14.29 8.22
N ARG A 21 -7.32 -13.85 8.46
CA ARG A 21 -6.28 -14.68 9.09
C ARG A 21 -6.58 -15.01 10.54
N LEU A 22 -7.12 -14.06 11.33
CA LEU A 22 -7.49 -14.31 12.72
C LEU A 22 -8.68 -15.28 12.82
N GLN A 23 -9.66 -15.17 11.94
CA GLN A 23 -10.75 -16.16 11.85
C GLN A 23 -10.22 -17.57 11.52
N SER A 24 -9.26 -17.68 10.60
CA SER A 24 -8.60 -18.96 10.28
C SER A 24 -7.80 -19.52 11.45
N LEU A 25 -7.29 -18.65 12.34
CA LEU A 25 -6.61 -19.04 13.58
C LEU A 25 -7.55 -19.37 14.74
N GLY A 26 -8.87 -19.30 14.53
CA GLY A 26 -9.86 -19.63 15.53
C GLY A 26 -10.21 -18.50 16.49
N PHE A 27 -9.84 -17.25 16.20
CA PHE A 27 -10.35 -16.10 16.95
C PHE A 27 -11.80 -15.80 16.61
N ASP A 28 -12.54 -15.22 17.55
CA ASP A 28 -13.80 -14.54 17.31
C ASP A 28 -13.50 -13.07 17.02
N THR A 29 -13.59 -12.69 15.75
CA THR A 29 -13.06 -11.39 15.29
C THR A 29 -14.18 -10.46 14.85
N THR A 30 -14.18 -9.24 15.42
CA THR A 30 -15.05 -8.14 15.00
C THR A 30 -14.21 -7.00 14.41
N ILE A 31 -14.58 -6.54 13.22
CA ILE A 31 -14.01 -5.32 12.62
C ILE A 31 -14.97 -4.15 12.90
N LEU A 32 -14.43 -3.03 13.37
CA LEU A 32 -15.17 -1.79 13.62
C LEU A 32 -14.74 -0.76 12.58
N GLU A 33 -15.70 -0.33 11.75
CA GLU A 33 -15.49 0.64 10.69
C GLU A 33 -16.22 1.95 11.01
N LYS A 34 -15.51 3.07 10.89
CA LYS A 34 -16.06 4.41 11.10
C LYS A 34 -17.07 4.81 10.03
N LEU A 35 -16.78 4.43 8.77
CA LEU A 35 -17.60 4.77 7.61
C LEU A 35 -18.81 3.83 7.49
N ASP A 36 -19.69 4.14 6.58
CA ASP A 36 -20.89 3.37 6.22
C ASP A 36 -20.59 2.15 5.33
N ALA A 37 -19.39 2.07 4.77
CA ALA A 37 -18.95 0.98 3.91
C ALA A 37 -17.47 0.61 4.15
N PRO A 38 -17.04 -0.62 3.78
CA PRO A 38 -15.69 -1.09 3.98
C PRO A 38 -14.72 -0.53 2.95
N GLY A 39 -13.42 -0.67 3.23
CA GLY A 39 -12.35 -0.39 2.27
C GLY A 39 -11.39 0.70 2.71
N GLY A 40 -11.82 1.65 3.54
CA GLY A 40 -11.00 2.78 3.94
C GLY A 40 -10.50 3.58 2.71
N ARG A 41 -9.19 3.56 2.44
CA ARG A 41 -8.63 4.18 1.21
C ARG A 41 -9.11 3.52 -0.09
N ALA A 42 -9.56 2.27 -0.06
CA ALA A 42 -10.13 1.53 -1.17
C ALA A 42 -11.67 1.62 -1.22
N TYR A 43 -12.25 2.67 -0.64
CA TYR A 43 -13.67 2.99 -0.73
C TYR A 43 -14.08 3.18 -2.19
N GLN A 44 -15.35 2.92 -2.52
CA GLN A 44 -15.89 3.07 -3.87
C GLN A 44 -17.00 4.12 -3.86
N LEU A 45 -16.88 5.12 -4.73
CA LEU A 45 -17.86 6.20 -4.90
C LEU A 45 -18.78 5.87 -6.08
N HIS A 46 -20.09 5.93 -5.86
CA HIS A 46 -21.10 5.83 -6.91
C HIS A 46 -21.75 7.20 -7.13
N LEU A 47 -21.67 7.75 -8.34
CA LEU A 47 -22.18 9.07 -8.66
C LEU A 47 -22.70 9.12 -10.10
N GLY A 48 -24.00 9.44 -10.27
CA GLY A 48 -24.59 9.65 -11.58
C GLY A 48 -24.52 8.46 -12.55
N GLY A 49 -24.55 7.22 -12.03
CA GLY A 49 -24.41 6.00 -12.82
C GLY A 49 -22.94 5.56 -13.04
N PHE A 50 -21.98 6.34 -12.57
CA PHE A 50 -20.56 6.00 -12.61
C PHE A 50 -20.09 5.38 -11.31
N THR A 51 -19.09 4.54 -11.41
CA THR A 51 -18.40 3.92 -10.28
C THR A 51 -16.93 4.31 -10.28
N PHE A 52 -16.44 4.88 -9.18
CA PHE A 52 -15.06 5.33 -9.03
C PHE A 52 -14.40 4.65 -7.84
N ASP A 53 -13.24 4.06 -8.05
CA ASP A 53 -12.37 3.63 -6.97
C ASP A 53 -11.66 4.83 -6.36
N MET A 54 -11.72 4.97 -5.03
CA MET A 54 -11.12 6.11 -4.33
C MET A 54 -9.67 5.88 -3.89
N GLY A 55 -9.07 4.75 -4.25
CA GLY A 55 -7.74 4.40 -3.78
C GLY A 55 -7.01 3.39 -4.64
N PRO A 56 -6.20 2.50 -4.05
CA PRO A 56 -5.20 1.74 -4.75
C PRO A 56 -5.82 0.81 -5.81
N THR A 57 -5.53 1.09 -7.08
CA THR A 57 -6.03 0.35 -8.24
C THR A 57 -4.98 -0.56 -8.88
N VAL A 58 -3.73 -0.47 -8.41
CA VAL A 58 -2.60 -1.27 -8.93
C VAL A 58 -2.41 -2.51 -8.06
N ILE A 59 -2.57 -3.69 -8.65
CA ILE A 59 -2.36 -4.99 -8.01
C ILE A 59 -1.11 -5.62 -8.61
N THR A 60 -0.02 -5.78 -7.82
CA THR A 60 1.28 -6.25 -8.33
C THR A 60 1.67 -7.66 -7.89
N VAL A 61 1.02 -8.23 -6.87
CA VAL A 61 1.35 -9.55 -6.30
C VAL A 61 0.05 -10.35 -6.08
N PRO A 62 -0.65 -10.76 -7.14
CA PRO A 62 -1.99 -11.36 -7.04
C PRO A 62 -2.02 -12.67 -6.25
N HIS A 63 -0.92 -13.39 -6.16
CA HIS A 63 -0.85 -14.62 -5.36
C HIS A 63 -1.01 -14.39 -3.84
N PHE A 64 -0.78 -13.18 -3.32
CA PHE A 64 -1.10 -12.87 -1.92
C PHE A 64 -2.61 -12.82 -1.68
N ILE A 65 -3.36 -12.39 -2.70
CA ILE A 65 -4.82 -12.38 -2.70
C ILE A 65 -5.34 -13.82 -2.78
N GLU A 66 -4.75 -14.64 -3.67
CA GLU A 66 -5.08 -16.06 -3.80
C GLU A 66 -4.85 -16.82 -2.49
N GLU A 67 -3.69 -16.63 -1.86
CA GLU A 67 -3.37 -17.22 -0.55
C GLU A 67 -4.43 -16.85 0.49
N LEU A 68 -4.83 -15.57 0.54
CA LEU A 68 -5.81 -15.09 1.50
C LEU A 68 -7.19 -15.71 1.28
N PHE A 69 -7.66 -15.79 0.05
CA PHE A 69 -8.94 -16.42 -0.29
C PHE A 69 -8.94 -17.94 -0.11
N ALA A 70 -7.79 -18.60 -0.21
CA ALA A 70 -7.64 -20.03 0.02
C ALA A 70 -7.73 -20.43 1.51
N LEU A 71 -7.60 -19.47 2.45
CA LEU A 71 -7.67 -19.78 3.88
C LEU A 71 -9.04 -20.37 4.25
N SER A 72 -9.04 -21.32 5.18
CA SER A 72 -10.24 -21.91 5.77
C SER A 72 -10.14 -21.89 7.30
N ARG A 73 -11.23 -22.23 7.98
CA ARG A 73 -11.19 -22.42 9.44
C ARG A 73 -10.23 -23.56 9.77
N ASP A 74 -9.43 -23.35 10.81
CA ASP A 74 -8.46 -24.33 11.34
C ASP A 74 -7.31 -24.70 10.36
N ALA A 75 -7.19 -24.00 9.22
CA ALA A 75 -6.13 -24.15 8.24
C ALA A 75 -5.39 -22.83 7.97
N ALA A 76 -4.90 -22.20 9.04
CA ALA A 76 -4.13 -20.96 8.92
C ALA A 76 -2.71 -21.26 8.39
N ASN A 77 -2.41 -20.78 7.20
CA ASN A 77 -1.04 -20.76 6.69
C ASN A 77 -0.33 -19.47 7.15
N LEU A 78 0.55 -19.60 8.13
CA LEU A 78 1.41 -18.53 8.60
C LEU A 78 2.86 -18.66 8.09
N GLY A 79 3.18 -19.70 7.30
CA GLY A 79 4.48 -19.91 6.66
C GLY A 79 4.87 -18.76 5.73
N ALA A 80 6.13 -18.66 5.36
CA ALA A 80 6.52 -17.80 4.23
C ALA A 80 5.76 -18.28 2.98
N PRO A 81 5.27 -17.39 2.12
CA PRO A 81 4.66 -17.83 0.89
C PRO A 81 5.73 -18.53 0.05
N ASP A 82 5.37 -19.63 -0.59
CA ASP A 82 6.12 -20.09 -1.74
C ASP A 82 5.91 -19.04 -2.82
N PHE A 83 6.90 -18.19 -3.02
CA PHE A 83 6.89 -17.30 -4.17
C PHE A 83 6.96 -18.18 -5.42
N PRO A 84 5.98 -18.10 -6.34
CA PRO A 84 6.06 -18.88 -7.57
C PRO A 84 7.36 -18.49 -8.28
N THR A 85 8.32 -19.41 -8.28
CA THR A 85 9.59 -19.28 -8.96
C THR A 85 9.34 -19.49 -10.45
N GLY A 86 9.10 -18.42 -11.15
CA GLY A 86 8.94 -18.42 -12.59
C GLY A 86 8.98 -16.98 -13.02
N VAL A 87 10.19 -16.50 -13.29
CA VAL A 87 10.43 -15.23 -13.95
C VAL A 87 9.55 -15.19 -15.20
N VAL A 88 8.78 -14.12 -15.36
CA VAL A 88 8.10 -13.82 -16.63
C VAL A 88 9.15 -13.78 -17.72
N ALA A 89 9.34 -14.91 -18.39
CA ALA A 89 10.15 -14.94 -19.60
C ALA A 89 9.32 -14.34 -20.72
N ALA A 90 9.84 -13.28 -21.33
CA ALA A 90 9.37 -12.68 -22.55
C ALA A 90 7.92 -12.19 -22.53
N GLY A 91 7.63 -11.05 -21.87
CA GLY A 91 6.46 -10.21 -22.21
C GLY A 91 5.06 -10.86 -22.12
N ARG A 92 4.98 -12.12 -21.73
CA ARG A 92 3.72 -12.84 -21.52
C ARG A 92 3.49 -12.97 -20.02
N VAL A 93 2.50 -12.23 -19.52
CA VAL A 93 1.89 -12.57 -18.23
C VAL A 93 1.47 -14.04 -18.33
N ARG A 94 2.10 -14.92 -17.56
CA ARG A 94 1.75 -16.34 -17.56
C ARG A 94 0.25 -16.46 -17.29
N GLU A 95 -0.48 -17.17 -18.15
CA GLU A 95 -1.83 -17.62 -17.85
C GLU A 95 -1.81 -18.29 -16.47
N GLY A 96 -2.63 -17.81 -15.53
CA GLY A 96 -2.69 -18.30 -14.15
C GLY A 96 -2.10 -17.38 -13.08
N LEU A 97 -1.42 -16.26 -13.42
CA LEU A 97 -1.00 -15.25 -12.43
C LEU A 97 -2.13 -14.25 -12.07
N SER A 98 -3.19 -14.20 -12.86
CA SER A 98 -4.33 -13.28 -12.68
C SER A 98 -5.32 -13.70 -11.58
N GLY A 99 -4.83 -14.36 -10.53
CA GLY A 99 -5.67 -14.93 -9.49
C GLY A 99 -5.99 -16.41 -9.77
N GLY A 100 -5.71 -17.27 -8.79
CA GLY A 100 -6.00 -18.70 -8.87
C GLY A 100 -7.48 -19.01 -8.62
N PRO A 101 -7.82 -20.32 -8.48
CA PRO A 101 -9.20 -20.76 -8.31
C PRO A 101 -9.88 -20.27 -7.04
N ALA A 102 -9.15 -19.89 -5.99
CA ALA A 102 -9.74 -19.31 -4.80
C ALA A 102 -10.16 -17.85 -5.03
N THR A 103 -9.33 -17.05 -5.71
CA THR A 103 -9.64 -15.66 -6.05
C THR A 103 -10.85 -15.54 -6.96
N SER A 104 -10.96 -16.38 -8.00
CA SER A 104 -12.03 -16.32 -8.99
C SER A 104 -13.43 -16.60 -8.43
N LYS A 105 -13.54 -17.17 -7.21
CA LYS A 105 -14.81 -17.30 -6.49
C LYS A 105 -15.35 -15.96 -5.96
N TYR A 106 -14.48 -14.97 -5.80
CA TYR A 106 -14.79 -13.69 -5.15
C TYR A 106 -14.66 -12.50 -6.08
N VAL A 107 -13.64 -12.50 -6.93
CA VAL A 107 -13.32 -11.41 -7.85
C VAL A 107 -12.52 -11.93 -9.03
N GLN A 108 -12.76 -11.37 -10.21
CA GLN A 108 -11.95 -11.60 -11.38
C GLN A 108 -10.80 -10.58 -11.41
N ILE A 109 -9.55 -11.05 -11.47
CA ILE A 109 -8.36 -10.19 -11.62
C ILE A 109 -7.81 -10.40 -13.04
N VAL A 110 -7.54 -9.31 -13.73
CA VAL A 110 -7.03 -9.33 -15.12
C VAL A 110 -5.70 -8.58 -15.21
N PRO A 111 -4.77 -9.01 -16.08
CA PRO A 111 -3.51 -8.30 -16.32
C PRO A 111 -3.76 -7.01 -17.09
N ILE A 112 -2.93 -5.99 -16.84
CA ILE A 112 -2.92 -4.70 -17.54
C ILE A 112 -1.60 -4.56 -18.28
N LEU A 113 -1.67 -4.19 -19.57
CA LEU A 113 -0.53 -3.92 -20.44
C LEU A 113 -0.78 -2.68 -21.32
N PRO A 114 0.20 -1.77 -21.43
CA PRO A 114 1.38 -1.66 -20.57
C PRO A 114 0.97 -1.46 -19.10
N PHE A 115 1.89 -1.70 -18.17
CA PHE A 115 1.63 -1.44 -16.74
C PHE A 115 1.28 0.02 -16.52
N TYR A 116 2.08 0.92 -17.13
CA TYR A 116 1.88 2.36 -17.14
C TYR A 116 2.34 2.92 -18.48
N ARG A 117 1.64 3.96 -19.00
CA ARG A 117 2.23 4.87 -19.99
C ARG A 117 2.72 6.12 -19.24
N ILE A 118 4.01 6.43 -19.37
CA ILE A 118 4.66 7.56 -18.71
C ILE A 118 4.87 8.64 -19.76
N TYR A 119 4.13 9.73 -19.67
CA TYR A 119 4.26 10.90 -20.53
C TYR A 119 5.24 11.89 -19.92
N PHE A 120 6.15 12.40 -20.74
CA PHE A 120 7.04 13.49 -20.36
C PHE A 120 6.45 14.84 -20.79
N HIS A 121 6.99 15.91 -20.21
CA HIS A 121 6.48 17.27 -20.47
C HIS A 121 6.58 17.73 -21.93
N ASP A 122 7.45 17.14 -22.73
CA ASP A 122 7.64 17.41 -24.16
C ASP A 122 6.69 16.61 -25.07
N GLY A 123 5.80 15.81 -24.50
CA GLY A 123 4.82 14.99 -25.22
C GLY A 123 5.33 13.60 -25.65
N SER A 124 6.62 13.31 -25.49
CA SER A 124 7.10 11.94 -25.66
C SER A 124 6.63 11.05 -24.51
N PHE A 125 6.63 9.74 -24.71
CA PHE A 125 6.18 8.79 -23.69
C PHE A 125 7.08 7.55 -23.64
N PHE A 126 6.92 6.79 -22.55
CA PHE A 126 7.53 5.50 -22.31
C PHE A 126 6.45 4.53 -21.82
N ASP A 127 6.24 3.43 -22.53
CA ASP A 127 5.35 2.35 -22.11
C ASP A 127 6.11 1.39 -21.20
N TYR A 128 5.82 1.49 -19.91
CA TYR A 128 6.45 0.66 -18.89
C TYR A 128 5.71 -0.66 -18.78
N ASP A 129 6.37 -1.74 -19.11
CA ASP A 129 5.83 -3.10 -19.08
C ASP A 129 6.87 -4.13 -18.61
N GLY A 130 6.49 -5.40 -18.64
CA GLY A 130 7.36 -6.50 -18.24
C GLY A 130 8.27 -7.02 -19.34
N ASP A 131 8.14 -6.54 -20.61
CA ASP A 131 8.92 -7.05 -21.74
C ASP A 131 10.32 -6.42 -21.78
N PRO A 132 11.39 -7.22 -21.57
CA PRO A 132 12.75 -6.70 -21.61
C PRO A 132 13.16 -6.16 -22.98
N GLN A 133 12.66 -6.76 -24.08
CA GLN A 133 13.04 -6.32 -25.41
C GLN A 133 12.35 -4.99 -25.76
N HIS A 134 11.04 -4.88 -25.50
CA HIS A 134 10.32 -3.63 -25.67
C HIS A 134 10.92 -2.48 -24.85
N THR A 135 11.32 -2.76 -23.60
CA THR A 135 12.04 -1.78 -22.76
C THR A 135 13.34 -1.32 -23.42
N ARG A 136 14.15 -2.25 -23.99
CA ARG A 136 15.39 -1.91 -24.70
C ARG A 136 15.14 -1.06 -25.94
N ASP A 137 14.15 -1.44 -26.74
CA ASP A 137 13.79 -0.74 -27.97
C ASP A 137 13.36 0.71 -27.68
N GLN A 138 12.59 0.93 -26.63
CA GLN A 138 12.19 2.27 -26.19
C GLN A 138 13.39 3.09 -25.67
N ILE A 139 14.29 2.48 -24.88
CA ILE A 139 15.51 3.16 -24.43
C ILE A 139 16.40 3.49 -25.61
N GLN A 140 16.56 2.56 -26.57
CA GLN A 140 17.33 2.81 -27.80
C GLN A 140 16.76 3.98 -28.60
N ALA A 141 15.44 4.18 -28.59
CA ALA A 141 14.77 5.28 -29.30
C ALA A 141 14.86 6.62 -28.56
N LEU A 142 14.74 6.62 -27.22
CA LEU A 142 14.63 7.84 -26.39
C LEU A 142 15.96 8.30 -25.78
N ALA A 143 16.87 7.38 -25.50
CA ALA A 143 18.10 7.59 -24.77
C ALA A 143 19.12 6.49 -25.06
N PRO A 144 19.62 6.36 -26.31
CA PRO A 144 20.50 5.24 -26.71
C PRO A 144 21.78 5.16 -25.89
N GLU A 145 22.26 6.28 -25.37
CA GLU A 145 23.42 6.36 -24.45
C GLU A 145 23.21 5.61 -23.12
N ASP A 146 21.97 5.39 -22.71
CA ASP A 146 21.62 4.76 -21.43
C ASP A 146 21.34 3.25 -21.53
N LEU A 147 21.38 2.66 -22.72
CA LEU A 147 21.08 1.23 -22.91
C LEU A 147 22.00 0.32 -22.09
N ALA A 148 23.32 0.56 -22.12
CA ALA A 148 24.27 -0.18 -21.30
C ALA A 148 24.11 0.10 -19.80
N GLY A 149 23.61 1.28 -19.44
CA GLY A 149 23.21 1.65 -18.08
C GLY A 149 22.02 0.83 -17.60
N TYR A 150 21.01 0.65 -18.45
CA TYR A 150 19.83 -0.13 -18.14
C TYR A 150 20.16 -1.59 -17.82
N GLU A 151 21.05 -2.25 -18.57
CA GLU A 151 21.43 -3.63 -18.28
C GLU A 151 22.04 -3.77 -16.88
N ARG A 152 22.94 -2.86 -16.50
CA ARG A 152 23.53 -2.86 -15.14
C ARG A 152 22.51 -2.52 -14.05
N PHE A 153 21.62 -1.56 -14.30
CA PHE A 153 20.52 -1.24 -13.39
C PHE A 153 19.62 -2.44 -13.16
N HIS A 154 19.28 -3.14 -14.25
CA HIS A 154 18.41 -4.32 -14.21
C HIS A 154 19.02 -5.42 -13.32
N ASP A 155 20.31 -5.72 -13.45
CA ASP A 155 20.99 -6.77 -12.66
C ASP A 155 21.08 -6.38 -11.18
N ASP A 156 21.44 -5.13 -10.88
CA ASP A 156 21.54 -4.66 -9.49
C ASP A 156 20.16 -4.57 -8.82
N ALA A 157 19.12 -4.12 -9.55
CA ALA A 157 17.75 -4.10 -9.04
C ALA A 157 17.18 -5.51 -8.82
N ARG A 158 17.59 -6.51 -9.63
CA ARG A 158 17.27 -7.93 -9.41
C ARG A 158 17.85 -8.41 -8.09
N ALA A 159 19.12 -8.16 -7.84
CA ALA A 159 19.78 -8.56 -6.59
C ALA A 159 19.13 -7.91 -5.36
N ILE A 160 18.71 -6.64 -5.50
CA ILE A 160 17.94 -5.93 -4.45
C ILE A 160 16.58 -6.60 -4.23
N PHE A 161 15.87 -6.98 -5.30
CA PHE A 161 14.57 -7.66 -5.23
C PHE A 161 14.69 -9.03 -4.55
N GLU A 162 15.64 -9.85 -4.96
CA GLU A 162 15.86 -11.18 -4.40
C GLU A 162 16.15 -11.10 -2.89
N ARG A 163 16.99 -10.16 -2.47
CA ARG A 163 17.33 -9.98 -1.06
C ARG A 163 16.20 -9.24 -0.30
N GLY A 164 15.77 -8.10 -0.81
CA GLY A 164 14.84 -7.19 -0.11
C GLY A 164 13.41 -7.72 -0.05
N PHE A 165 12.89 -8.24 -1.16
CA PHE A 165 11.51 -8.70 -1.23
C PHE A 165 11.37 -10.19 -0.91
N LEU A 166 12.10 -11.06 -1.64
CA LEU A 166 11.90 -12.51 -1.50
C LEU A 166 12.42 -13.04 -0.17
N GLN A 167 13.59 -12.59 0.30
CA GLN A 167 14.20 -13.11 1.53
C GLN A 167 13.81 -12.31 2.78
N LEU A 168 13.73 -10.98 2.69
CA LEU A 168 13.51 -10.12 3.85
C LEU A 168 12.08 -9.59 3.98
N GLY A 169 11.25 -9.69 2.95
CA GLY A 169 9.92 -9.09 2.93
C GLY A 169 9.00 -9.49 4.08
N TYR A 170 9.15 -10.71 4.62
CA TYR A 170 8.41 -11.19 5.80
C TYR A 170 9.23 -11.15 7.10
N THR A 171 10.39 -10.53 7.09
CA THR A 171 11.21 -10.40 8.30
C THR A 171 10.60 -9.36 9.22
N HIS A 172 10.24 -9.79 10.43
CA HIS A 172 9.86 -8.87 11.47
C HIS A 172 11.12 -8.23 12.08
N PHE A 173 11.30 -6.94 11.83
CA PHE A 173 12.40 -6.17 12.42
C PHE A 173 12.00 -5.68 13.82
N GLY A 174 11.85 -6.62 14.77
CA GLY A 174 11.42 -6.33 16.14
C GLY A 174 12.54 -5.97 17.11
N ASP A 175 13.80 -6.15 16.72
CA ASP A 175 14.99 -5.87 17.53
C ASP A 175 16.14 -5.33 16.68
N VAL A 176 17.09 -4.64 17.35
CA VAL A 176 18.27 -4.04 16.70
C VAL A 176 19.17 -5.13 16.08
N GLY A 177 19.25 -6.31 16.67
CA GLY A 177 20.07 -7.41 16.15
C GLY A 177 19.58 -7.91 14.80
N SER A 178 18.28 -7.93 14.57
CA SER A 178 17.69 -8.27 13.27
C SER A 178 18.07 -7.25 12.20
N MET A 179 18.13 -5.97 12.54
CA MET A 179 18.57 -4.90 11.63
C MET A 179 20.07 -5.00 11.35
N LEU A 180 20.92 -5.18 12.38
CA LEU A 180 22.37 -5.25 12.22
C LEU A 180 22.81 -6.41 11.31
N ARG A 181 22.10 -7.53 11.32
CA ARG A 181 22.38 -8.68 10.42
C ARG A 181 22.17 -8.36 8.94
N VAL A 182 21.33 -7.41 8.62
CA VAL A 182 20.96 -7.06 7.23
C VAL A 182 21.80 -5.90 6.68
N VAL A 183 22.38 -5.07 7.57
CA VAL A 183 23.19 -3.89 7.16
C VAL A 183 24.31 -4.24 6.16
N PRO A 184 25.11 -5.31 6.33
CA PRO A 184 26.16 -5.63 5.34
C PRO A 184 25.60 -5.87 3.93
N ASP A 185 24.47 -6.55 3.81
CA ASP A 185 23.81 -6.80 2.52
C ASP A 185 23.30 -5.50 1.89
N LEU A 186 22.68 -4.64 2.68
CA LEU A 186 22.19 -3.34 2.21
C LEU A 186 23.33 -2.45 1.71
N LEU A 187 24.49 -2.48 2.37
CA LEU A 187 25.68 -1.74 1.94
C LEU A 187 26.26 -2.33 0.65
N LYS A 188 26.38 -3.66 0.56
CA LYS A 188 26.89 -4.36 -0.63
C LYS A 188 26.02 -4.09 -1.87
N LEU A 189 24.71 -3.98 -1.69
CA LEU A 189 23.74 -3.72 -2.75
C LEU A 189 23.54 -2.22 -3.04
N ASP A 190 24.32 -1.33 -2.41
CA ASP A 190 24.17 0.14 -2.50
C ASP A 190 22.72 0.61 -2.16
N ALA A 191 21.99 -0.21 -1.40
CA ALA A 191 20.56 -0.08 -1.14
C ALA A 191 20.22 1.05 -0.14
N VAL A 192 21.23 1.63 0.52
CA VAL A 192 21.09 2.78 1.44
C VAL A 192 21.16 4.13 0.72
N ARG A 193 21.68 4.18 -0.51
CA ARG A 193 21.66 5.36 -1.37
C ARG A 193 20.21 5.77 -1.64
N THR A 194 19.94 7.04 -1.97
CA THR A 194 18.57 7.41 -2.40
C THR A 194 18.26 6.80 -3.77
N LEU A 195 17.00 6.43 -4.01
CA LEU A 195 16.59 5.78 -5.26
C LEU A 195 16.90 6.64 -6.49
N PHE A 196 16.66 7.96 -6.41
CA PHE A 196 17.00 8.87 -7.51
C PHE A 196 18.52 8.93 -7.77
N SER A 197 19.33 8.96 -6.69
CA SER A 197 20.79 8.90 -6.82
C SER A 197 21.26 7.55 -7.36
N PHE A 198 20.56 6.45 -7.04
CA PHE A 198 20.80 5.13 -7.58
C PHE A 198 20.49 5.09 -9.09
N ALA A 199 19.34 5.61 -9.52
CA ALA A 199 19.00 5.72 -10.94
C ALA A 199 20.05 6.55 -11.71
N ARG A 200 20.51 7.68 -11.16
CA ARG A 200 21.55 8.52 -11.77
C ARG A 200 22.93 7.86 -11.92
N LYS A 201 23.19 6.76 -11.20
CA LYS A 201 24.41 5.95 -11.36
C LYS A 201 24.44 5.23 -12.73
N TYR A 202 23.27 4.93 -13.28
CA TYR A 202 23.12 4.14 -14.50
C TYR A 202 22.64 4.96 -15.70
N PHE A 203 21.85 6.00 -15.46
CA PHE A 203 21.19 6.80 -16.48
C PHE A 203 21.71 8.24 -16.49
N THR A 204 22.07 8.70 -17.67
CA THR A 204 22.46 10.10 -17.91
C THR A 204 21.27 10.93 -18.38
N ASN A 205 20.35 10.33 -19.12
CA ASN A 205 19.16 10.98 -19.63
C ASN A 205 18.14 11.24 -18.49
N PRO A 206 17.67 12.49 -18.31
CA PRO A 206 16.71 12.80 -17.26
C PRO A 206 15.40 12.03 -17.33
N LYS A 207 14.92 11.66 -18.53
CA LYS A 207 13.71 10.86 -18.70
C LYS A 207 13.89 9.46 -18.11
N MET A 208 15.04 8.81 -18.38
CA MET A 208 15.32 7.49 -17.81
C MET A 208 15.49 7.54 -16.29
N GLN A 209 16.11 8.61 -15.76
CA GLN A 209 16.18 8.81 -14.31
C GLN A 209 14.77 8.91 -13.68
N GLN A 210 13.83 9.55 -14.35
CA GLN A 210 12.43 9.66 -13.91
C GLN A 210 11.72 8.30 -13.99
N VAL A 211 11.80 7.60 -15.12
CA VAL A 211 11.17 6.28 -15.35
C VAL A 211 11.59 5.26 -14.28
N PHE A 212 12.87 5.21 -13.93
CA PHE A 212 13.39 4.22 -12.98
C PHE A 212 13.48 4.73 -11.53
N SER A 213 12.73 5.80 -11.20
CA SER A 213 12.66 6.31 -9.81
C SER A 213 11.26 6.73 -9.36
N PHE A 214 10.30 6.96 -10.26
CA PHE A 214 8.97 7.49 -9.89
C PHE A 214 8.14 6.52 -9.04
N GLU A 215 8.35 5.21 -9.16
CA GLU A 215 7.53 4.16 -8.55
C GLU A 215 7.34 4.34 -7.03
N THR A 216 8.31 4.93 -6.34
CA THR A 216 8.19 5.19 -4.90
C THR A 216 7.09 6.19 -4.55
N LEU A 217 6.68 7.03 -5.49
CA LEU A 217 5.54 7.92 -5.30
C LEU A 217 4.24 7.14 -5.15
N LEU A 218 4.13 5.95 -5.77
CA LEU A 218 2.99 5.06 -5.63
C LEU A 218 2.82 4.47 -4.21
N VAL A 219 3.87 4.58 -3.39
CA VAL A 219 3.88 4.17 -1.97
C VAL A 219 4.15 5.33 -1.00
N GLY A 220 4.03 6.56 -1.48
CA GLY A 220 4.16 7.79 -0.68
C GLY A 220 5.60 8.19 -0.34
N GLY A 221 6.58 7.68 -1.06
CA GLY A 221 8.00 7.97 -0.85
C GLY A 221 8.57 8.99 -1.83
N ASN A 222 9.35 9.95 -1.34
CA ASN A 222 10.11 10.86 -2.16
C ASN A 222 11.36 10.16 -2.72
N PRO A 223 11.49 9.92 -4.04
CA PRO A 223 12.64 9.22 -4.63
C PRO A 223 13.98 9.90 -4.35
N LEU A 224 13.98 11.21 -4.02
CA LEU A 224 15.17 11.95 -3.61
C LEU A 224 15.64 11.59 -2.19
N LYS A 225 14.85 10.86 -1.40
CA LYS A 225 15.11 10.56 0.03
C LYS A 225 14.92 9.10 0.43
N VAL A 226 14.04 8.36 -0.27
CA VAL A 226 13.83 6.94 0.03
C VAL A 226 15.05 6.11 -0.40
N PRO A 227 15.41 5.06 0.35
CA PRO A 227 16.55 4.24 0.01
C PRO A 227 16.35 3.43 -1.26
N ALA A 228 17.43 3.11 -1.97
CA ALA A 228 17.41 2.39 -3.24
C ALA A 228 16.91 0.93 -3.13
N ILE A 229 16.71 0.42 -1.91
CA ILE A 229 16.00 -0.86 -1.71
C ILE A 229 14.64 -0.87 -2.42
N TYR A 230 14.00 0.28 -2.61
CA TYR A 230 12.74 0.42 -3.34
C TYR A 230 12.86 0.18 -4.85
N ALA A 231 14.08 0.08 -5.43
CA ALA A 231 14.27 -0.43 -6.79
C ALA A 231 13.74 -1.86 -6.98
N MET A 232 13.48 -2.58 -5.86
CA MET A 232 12.80 -3.87 -5.91
C MET A 232 11.39 -3.80 -6.54
N ILE A 233 10.70 -2.64 -6.49
CA ILE A 233 9.36 -2.48 -7.06
C ILE A 233 9.38 -2.78 -8.54
N HIS A 234 10.38 -2.29 -9.27
CA HIS A 234 10.61 -2.59 -10.68
C HIS A 234 10.57 -4.11 -10.96
N PHE A 235 11.24 -4.91 -10.11
CA PHE A 235 11.25 -6.37 -10.27
C PHE A 235 9.97 -7.05 -9.79
N VAL A 236 9.30 -6.51 -8.77
CA VAL A 236 7.97 -6.98 -8.34
C VAL A 236 7.00 -6.91 -9.51
N GLU A 237 6.96 -5.78 -10.21
CA GLU A 237 6.08 -5.56 -11.37
C GLU A 237 6.51 -6.41 -12.58
N LYS A 238 7.80 -6.48 -12.87
CA LYS A 238 8.30 -7.36 -13.95
C LYS A 238 8.06 -8.84 -13.69
N THR A 239 8.13 -9.28 -12.43
CA THR A 239 7.99 -10.71 -12.09
C THR A 239 6.55 -11.17 -12.12
N TRP A 240 5.63 -10.37 -11.61
CA TRP A 240 4.23 -10.77 -11.43
C TRP A 240 3.24 -9.95 -12.23
N GLY A 241 3.67 -8.88 -12.87
CA GLY A 241 2.82 -7.99 -13.66
C GLY A 241 2.01 -7.02 -12.80
N VAL A 242 1.33 -6.12 -13.48
CA VAL A 242 0.31 -5.22 -12.94
C VAL A 242 -1.07 -5.73 -13.35
N HIS A 243 -1.98 -5.76 -12.40
CA HIS A 243 -3.32 -6.32 -12.57
C HIS A 243 -4.38 -5.36 -12.06
N TYR A 244 -5.60 -5.61 -12.50
CA TYR A 244 -6.81 -4.90 -12.11
C TYR A 244 -7.92 -5.86 -11.69
N ALA A 245 -8.72 -5.49 -10.69
CA ALA A 245 -9.89 -6.25 -10.26
C ALA A 245 -11.11 -5.76 -11.04
N MET A 246 -11.77 -6.64 -11.79
CA MET A 246 -13.01 -6.30 -12.51
C MET A 246 -14.11 -5.89 -11.51
N GLY A 247 -14.79 -4.81 -11.82
CA GLY A 247 -15.70 -4.13 -10.89
C GLY A 247 -15.00 -3.18 -9.93
N GLY A 248 -13.70 -2.88 -10.19
CA GLY A 248 -12.86 -1.98 -9.42
C GLY A 248 -12.29 -2.58 -8.15
N THR A 249 -11.47 -1.80 -7.47
CA THR A 249 -10.88 -2.17 -6.16
C THR A 249 -11.97 -2.46 -5.12
N GLY A 250 -13.13 -1.80 -5.22
CA GLY A 250 -14.29 -2.09 -4.38
C GLY A 250 -14.81 -3.52 -4.53
N ALA A 251 -14.71 -4.14 -5.72
CA ALA A 251 -15.06 -5.55 -5.90
C ALA A 251 -14.12 -6.46 -5.10
N LEU A 252 -12.83 -6.15 -5.06
CA LEU A 252 -11.86 -6.86 -4.24
C LEU A 252 -12.16 -6.71 -2.74
N VAL A 253 -12.52 -5.50 -2.30
CA VAL A 253 -12.95 -5.23 -0.92
C VAL A 253 -14.18 -6.08 -0.56
N ARG A 254 -15.20 -6.09 -1.41
CA ARG A 254 -16.39 -6.94 -1.22
C ARG A 254 -16.04 -8.43 -1.15
N GLY A 255 -15.09 -8.87 -1.96
CA GLY A 255 -14.56 -10.23 -1.90
C GLY A 255 -13.94 -10.56 -0.54
N PHE A 256 -13.11 -9.67 0.02
CA PHE A 256 -12.53 -9.86 1.35
C PHE A 256 -13.57 -9.84 2.46
N VAL A 257 -14.57 -8.95 2.38
CA VAL A 257 -15.69 -8.93 3.33
C VAL A 257 -16.42 -10.26 3.30
N ARG A 258 -16.84 -10.73 2.11
CA ARG A 258 -17.55 -12.01 1.97
C ARG A 258 -16.72 -13.17 2.53
N LYS A 259 -15.42 -13.22 2.23
CA LYS A 259 -14.53 -14.25 2.79
C LYS A 259 -14.43 -14.19 4.31
N PHE A 260 -14.33 -12.98 4.88
CA PHE A 260 -14.26 -12.79 6.32
C PHE A 260 -15.54 -13.26 7.03
N GLU A 261 -16.71 -12.92 6.47
CA GLU A 261 -18.03 -13.31 7.00
C GLU A 261 -18.28 -14.83 6.83
N GLU A 262 -17.88 -15.44 5.73
CA GLU A 262 -17.93 -16.91 5.53
C GLU A 262 -17.12 -17.66 6.59
N LEU A 263 -16.02 -17.08 7.07
CA LEU A 263 -15.23 -17.59 8.19
C LEU A 263 -15.85 -17.26 9.57
N GLY A 264 -16.99 -16.57 9.62
CA GLY A 264 -17.73 -16.21 10.81
C GLY A 264 -17.27 -14.92 11.49
N GLY A 265 -16.57 -14.04 10.77
CA GLY A 265 -16.24 -12.72 11.23
C GLY A 265 -17.44 -11.76 11.17
N THR A 266 -17.40 -10.69 11.93
CA THR A 266 -18.44 -9.66 11.98
C THR A 266 -17.84 -8.28 11.69
N ILE A 267 -18.51 -7.48 10.83
CA ILE A 267 -18.15 -6.06 10.60
C ILE A 267 -19.29 -5.18 11.13
N ARG A 268 -18.91 -4.16 11.90
CA ARG A 268 -19.84 -3.10 12.35
C ARG A 268 -19.44 -1.79 11.66
N TYR A 269 -20.30 -1.29 10.81
CA TYR A 269 -20.17 0.02 10.16
C TYR A 269 -20.72 1.13 11.06
N ASN A 270 -20.37 2.39 10.77
CA ASN A 270 -20.72 3.55 11.58
C ASN A 270 -20.35 3.37 13.07
N ALA A 271 -19.23 2.66 13.30
CA ALA A 271 -18.75 2.26 14.61
C ALA A 271 -17.37 2.90 14.89
N GLU A 272 -17.34 4.23 14.98
CA GLU A 272 -16.12 4.98 15.24
C GLU A 272 -15.58 4.66 16.63
N VAL A 273 -14.32 4.21 16.69
CA VAL A 273 -13.61 3.97 17.95
C VAL A 273 -13.03 5.29 18.46
N ALA A 274 -13.47 5.71 19.63
CA ALA A 274 -12.98 6.91 20.30
C ALA A 274 -11.74 6.64 21.17
N ARG A 275 -11.61 5.43 21.73
CA ARG A 275 -10.52 5.08 22.64
C ARG A 275 -10.25 3.58 22.67
N ILE A 276 -8.97 3.23 22.86
CA ILE A 276 -8.52 1.88 23.24
C ILE A 276 -8.48 1.82 24.78
N ASP A 277 -9.20 0.87 25.37
CA ASP A 277 -9.30 0.72 26.81
C ASP A 277 -8.07 -0.02 27.36
N VAL A 278 -7.26 0.69 28.15
CA VAL A 278 -5.99 0.17 28.70
C VAL A 278 -6.10 0.03 30.20
N THR A 279 -5.76 -1.16 30.74
CA THR A 279 -5.72 -1.47 32.16
C THR A 279 -4.36 -2.07 32.56
N ASP A 280 -4.14 -2.26 33.87
CA ASP A 280 -3.06 -3.12 34.38
C ASP A 280 -3.41 -4.62 34.18
N ALA A 281 -2.49 -5.51 34.52
CA ALA A 281 -2.71 -6.95 34.38
C ALA A 281 -3.91 -7.46 35.24
N ARG A 282 -4.31 -6.71 36.27
CA ARG A 282 -5.43 -7.03 37.19
C ARG A 282 -6.73 -6.31 36.78
N GLY A 283 -6.77 -5.64 35.63
CA GLY A 283 -7.95 -4.94 35.15
C GLY A 283 -8.20 -3.56 35.77
N ARG A 284 -7.22 -2.98 36.50
CA ARG A 284 -7.33 -1.68 37.16
C ARG A 284 -6.59 -0.61 36.35
N GLU A 285 -6.83 0.65 36.66
CA GLU A 285 -6.09 1.77 36.11
C GLU A 285 -4.58 1.61 36.38
N PRO A 286 -3.71 1.63 35.34
CA PRO A 286 -2.27 1.49 35.52
C PRO A 286 -1.69 2.67 36.31
N ARG A 287 -1.04 2.41 37.43
CA ARG A 287 -0.43 3.44 38.29
C ARG A 287 1.10 3.37 38.24
N GLY A 288 1.71 4.51 37.95
CA GLY A 288 3.16 4.68 37.91
C GLY A 288 3.84 4.15 36.62
N PRO A 289 5.13 4.43 36.49
CA PRO A 289 5.87 4.20 35.26
C PRO A 289 6.13 2.72 34.97
N LEU A 290 6.19 1.84 35.96
CA LEU A 290 6.48 0.40 35.80
C LEU A 290 5.23 -0.48 35.68
N ALA A 291 4.02 0.11 35.79
CA ALA A 291 2.78 -0.65 35.66
C ALA A 291 2.66 -1.28 34.28
N SER A 292 2.24 -2.55 34.22
CA SER A 292 1.90 -3.19 32.95
C SER A 292 0.68 -2.48 32.34
N ARG A 293 0.68 -2.34 31.05
CA ARG A 293 -0.42 -1.77 30.27
C ARG A 293 -0.92 -2.83 29.31
N VAL A 294 -2.21 -3.12 29.35
CA VAL A 294 -2.84 -4.19 28.57
C VAL A 294 -4.10 -3.63 27.92
N ALA A 295 -4.22 -3.74 26.62
CA ALA A 295 -5.46 -3.46 25.92
C ALA A 295 -6.50 -4.53 26.28
N ARG A 296 -7.73 -4.08 26.59
CA ARG A 296 -8.84 -4.94 27.01
C ARG A 296 -10.08 -4.78 26.16
N GLY A 297 -10.02 -3.92 25.16
CA GLY A 297 -11.13 -3.59 24.29
C GLY A 297 -11.07 -2.16 23.83
N VAL A 298 -12.21 -1.65 23.42
CA VAL A 298 -12.37 -0.29 22.89
C VAL A 298 -13.65 0.35 23.41
N THR A 299 -13.66 1.69 23.41
CA THR A 299 -14.86 2.50 23.63
C THR A 299 -15.20 3.21 22.32
N LEU A 300 -16.43 3.04 21.82
CA LEU A 300 -16.94 3.74 20.65
C LEU A 300 -17.26 5.21 20.96
N ALA A 301 -17.38 6.04 19.92
CA ALA A 301 -17.74 7.46 20.05
C ALA A 301 -19.10 7.65 20.75
N GLY A 302 -20.04 6.71 20.58
CA GLY A 302 -21.32 6.67 21.29
C GLY A 302 -21.26 6.20 22.74
N GLY A 303 -20.06 5.91 23.30
CA GLY A 303 -19.86 5.47 24.69
C GLY A 303 -19.99 3.97 24.92
N GLU A 304 -20.40 3.18 23.94
CA GLU A 304 -20.45 1.71 24.03
C GLU A 304 -19.06 1.14 24.24
N ARG A 305 -18.91 0.20 25.18
CA ARG A 305 -17.65 -0.50 25.45
C ARG A 305 -17.69 -1.93 24.95
N LEU A 306 -16.67 -2.31 24.21
CA LEU A 306 -16.50 -3.64 23.65
C LEU A 306 -15.22 -4.26 24.18
N ALA A 307 -15.34 -5.35 24.93
CA ALA A 307 -14.19 -6.07 25.48
C ALA A 307 -13.58 -7.02 24.43
N ALA A 308 -12.24 -7.15 24.45
CA ALA A 308 -11.52 -8.10 23.60
C ALA A 308 -10.22 -8.56 24.26
N ASP A 309 -9.80 -9.80 23.92
CA ASP A 309 -8.47 -10.33 24.31
C ASP A 309 -7.35 -9.67 23.50
N VAL A 310 -7.64 -9.29 22.25
CA VAL A 310 -6.73 -8.66 21.27
C VAL A 310 -7.37 -7.41 20.68
N VAL A 311 -6.62 -6.32 20.62
CA VAL A 311 -7.01 -5.10 19.89
C VAL A 311 -5.98 -4.85 18.80
N VAL A 312 -6.44 -4.59 17.58
CA VAL A 312 -5.58 -4.24 16.44
C VAL A 312 -6.04 -2.93 15.84
N SER A 313 -5.11 -2.01 15.58
CA SER A 313 -5.40 -0.81 14.80
C SER A 313 -4.91 -0.99 13.35
N ASN A 314 -5.83 -0.88 12.41
CA ASN A 314 -5.54 -0.71 10.99
C ASN A 314 -5.60 0.77 10.57
N GLY A 315 -5.79 1.67 11.53
CA GLY A 315 -5.73 3.10 11.33
C GLY A 315 -4.30 3.62 11.18
N ASP A 316 -4.17 4.90 10.92
CA ASP A 316 -2.88 5.58 10.90
C ASP A 316 -2.19 5.45 12.27
N TRP A 317 -0.86 5.13 12.26
CA TRP A 317 -0.08 4.96 13.48
C TRP A 317 -0.10 6.20 14.37
N ALA A 318 0.13 7.38 13.78
CA ALA A 318 0.15 8.61 14.53
C ALA A 318 -1.24 8.92 15.13
N ASN A 319 -2.30 8.74 14.36
CA ASN A 319 -3.66 8.90 14.84
C ASN A 319 -3.98 7.89 15.96
N THR A 320 -3.57 6.63 15.82
CA THR A 320 -3.77 5.59 16.84
C THR A 320 -3.15 6.02 18.18
N TYR A 321 -1.88 6.42 18.18
CA TYR A 321 -1.21 6.80 19.41
C TYR A 321 -1.63 8.18 19.94
N LEU A 322 -1.84 9.17 19.08
CA LEU A 322 -2.18 10.52 19.53
C LEU A 322 -3.64 10.66 19.99
N LYS A 323 -4.56 9.89 19.39
CA LYS A 323 -6.00 10.08 19.64
C LYS A 323 -6.66 8.91 20.39
N LEU A 324 -6.28 7.65 20.08
CA LEU A 324 -6.95 6.48 20.66
C LEU A 324 -6.32 5.98 21.94
N ILE A 325 -5.09 6.39 22.28
CA ILE A 325 -4.37 5.96 23.49
C ILE A 325 -4.03 7.19 24.32
N GLU A 326 -4.47 7.23 25.57
CA GLU A 326 -4.14 8.32 26.48
C GLU A 326 -2.62 8.46 26.70
N GLY A 327 -2.11 9.70 26.73
CA GLY A 327 -0.68 10.00 26.82
C GLY A 327 0.05 9.31 27.98
N LYS A 328 -0.63 9.12 29.14
CA LYS A 328 -0.09 8.41 30.31
C LYS A 328 0.26 6.93 30.05
N HIS A 329 -0.30 6.33 28.99
CA HIS A 329 -0.06 4.93 28.62
C HIS A 329 1.04 4.77 27.56
N ARG A 330 1.61 5.87 27.06
CA ARG A 330 2.61 5.89 25.99
C ARG A 330 3.97 6.34 26.53
N ARG A 331 5.02 5.60 26.18
CA ARG A 331 6.41 5.91 26.52
C ARG A 331 7.28 5.93 25.28
N VAL A 332 7.31 4.81 24.57
CA VAL A 332 8.08 4.67 23.33
C VAL A 332 7.44 5.50 22.22
N ASN A 333 6.12 5.40 22.05
CA ASN A 333 5.36 6.22 21.09
C ASN A 333 4.84 7.50 21.76
N SER A 334 5.77 8.27 22.35
CA SER A 334 5.48 9.57 22.97
C SER A 334 4.97 10.58 21.94
N ASP A 335 4.31 11.64 22.40
CA ASP A 335 3.86 12.75 21.55
C ASP A 335 5.00 13.32 20.71
N ALA A 336 6.19 13.49 21.30
CA ALA A 336 7.35 14.03 20.59
C ALA A 336 7.77 13.11 19.45
N ARG A 337 7.94 11.78 19.70
CA ARG A 337 8.32 10.82 18.66
C ARG A 337 7.30 10.80 17.52
N VAL A 338 6.01 10.77 17.85
CA VAL A 338 4.94 10.67 16.86
C VAL A 338 4.81 11.95 16.03
N LYS A 339 4.85 13.13 16.67
CA LYS A 339 4.73 14.42 15.99
C LYS A 339 5.97 14.80 15.16
N LEU A 340 7.16 14.31 15.53
CA LEU A 340 8.40 14.52 14.79
C LEU A 340 8.57 13.58 13.60
N ALA A 341 7.80 12.49 13.54
CA ALA A 341 7.85 11.57 12.41
C ALA A 341 7.40 12.25 11.11
N ARG A 342 8.20 12.08 10.06
CA ARG A 342 7.86 12.59 8.73
C ARG A 342 6.70 11.79 8.16
N GLN A 343 5.67 12.51 7.74
CA GLN A 343 4.51 11.92 7.07
C GLN A 343 4.73 11.93 5.56
N SER A 344 4.13 10.99 4.85
CA SER A 344 4.10 10.98 3.39
C SER A 344 3.38 12.23 2.84
N MET A 345 3.51 12.47 1.56
CA MET A 345 2.68 13.44 0.86
C MET A 345 1.19 13.10 1.00
N SER A 346 0.36 14.07 0.69
CA SER A 346 -1.08 13.91 0.48
C SER A 346 -1.41 13.98 -1.01
N LEU A 347 -2.70 13.93 -1.32
CA LEU A 347 -3.22 13.93 -2.68
C LEU A 347 -4.42 14.88 -2.81
N VAL A 348 -4.55 15.51 -3.97
CA VAL A 348 -5.84 15.94 -4.50
C VAL A 348 -6.25 14.91 -5.54
N VAL A 349 -7.41 14.29 -5.35
CA VAL A 349 -7.94 13.28 -6.27
C VAL A 349 -9.23 13.79 -6.88
N ILE A 350 -9.31 13.74 -8.20
CA ILE A 350 -10.44 14.24 -8.98
C ILE A 350 -11.06 13.05 -9.70
N TYR A 351 -12.30 12.71 -9.38
CA TYR A 351 -13.11 11.68 -10.00
C TYR A 351 -14.04 12.35 -11.00
N PHE A 352 -14.10 11.86 -12.23
CA PHE A 352 -14.92 12.45 -13.26
C PHE A 352 -15.40 11.44 -14.29
N GLY A 353 -16.65 11.60 -14.70
CA GLY A 353 -17.26 10.86 -15.79
C GLY A 353 -17.49 11.77 -17.00
N PHE A 354 -17.20 11.29 -18.19
CA PHE A 354 -17.29 12.07 -19.41
C PHE A 354 -17.80 11.25 -20.61
N ARG A 355 -18.42 11.93 -21.58
CA ARG A 355 -18.90 11.32 -22.81
C ARG A 355 -17.74 10.91 -23.70
N ALA A 356 -17.76 9.67 -24.17
CA ALA A 356 -16.71 9.06 -24.99
C ALA A 356 -17.02 9.10 -26.49
N GLU A 357 -18.25 9.46 -26.89
CA GLU A 357 -18.69 9.47 -28.27
C GLU A 357 -17.75 10.28 -29.17
N GLY A 358 -17.27 9.66 -30.25
CA GLY A 358 -16.33 10.27 -31.20
C GLY A 358 -14.92 10.53 -30.68
N LEU A 359 -14.57 10.05 -29.45
CA LEU A 359 -13.21 10.15 -28.93
C LEU A 359 -12.38 8.94 -29.35
N ASN A 360 -11.18 9.21 -29.88
CA ASN A 360 -10.13 8.22 -30.01
C ASN A 360 -9.00 8.59 -29.03
N LEU A 361 -8.99 7.92 -27.87
CA LEU A 361 -8.04 8.21 -26.80
C LEU A 361 -6.76 7.38 -27.00
N ASP A 362 -5.61 8.03 -27.17
CA ASP A 362 -4.31 7.36 -27.07
C ASP A 362 -3.83 7.32 -25.60
N LEU A 363 -4.72 6.88 -24.73
CA LEU A 363 -4.45 6.68 -23.31
C LEU A 363 -4.47 5.20 -22.97
N ARG A 364 -3.88 4.86 -21.83
CA ARG A 364 -3.86 3.50 -21.30
C ARG A 364 -4.69 3.44 -20.01
N HIS A 365 -4.87 2.25 -19.49
CA HIS A 365 -5.54 2.06 -18.21
C HIS A 365 -4.90 2.91 -17.10
N HIS A 366 -3.56 2.92 -17.06
CA HIS A 366 -2.76 3.74 -16.14
C HIS A 366 -1.83 4.68 -16.93
N ASN A 367 -1.90 5.97 -16.64
CA ASN A 367 -1.09 7.00 -17.27
C ASN A 367 -0.40 7.85 -16.20
N ILE A 368 0.91 7.97 -16.27
CA ILE A 368 1.72 8.86 -15.44
C ILE A 368 2.10 10.06 -16.29
N ILE A 369 1.67 11.25 -15.91
CA ILE A 369 1.99 12.46 -16.66
C ILE A 369 2.94 13.29 -15.81
N LEU A 370 4.20 13.36 -16.22
CA LEU A 370 5.27 14.02 -15.47
C LEU A 370 5.38 15.50 -15.85
N GLY A 371 5.44 16.36 -14.84
CA GLY A 371 5.70 17.78 -15.00
C GLY A 371 7.20 18.07 -15.33
N PRO A 372 7.50 19.30 -15.79
CA PRO A 372 8.86 19.66 -16.25
C PRO A 372 9.88 19.75 -15.12
N ARG A 373 9.46 19.99 -13.87
CA ARG A 373 10.32 20.29 -12.72
C ARG A 373 10.34 19.12 -11.72
N TYR A 374 10.66 17.91 -12.18
CA TYR A 374 10.51 16.69 -11.38
C TYR A 374 11.13 16.77 -9.97
N ALA A 375 12.40 17.12 -9.85
CA ALA A 375 13.10 17.18 -8.56
C ALA A 375 12.65 18.37 -7.70
N GLU A 376 12.43 19.52 -8.31
CA GLU A 376 11.96 20.72 -7.63
C GLU A 376 10.52 20.56 -7.15
N LEU A 377 9.64 19.94 -7.96
CA LEU A 377 8.26 19.60 -7.59
C LEU A 377 8.24 18.71 -6.34
N LEU A 378 9.07 17.68 -6.30
CA LEU A 378 9.19 16.80 -5.13
C LEU A 378 9.70 17.55 -3.90
N THR A 379 10.66 18.46 -4.08
CA THR A 379 11.16 19.32 -3.00
C THR A 379 10.07 20.27 -2.49
N ASP A 380 9.28 20.86 -3.39
CA ASP A 380 8.16 21.73 -3.02
C ASP A 380 7.11 20.98 -2.18
N ILE A 381 6.76 19.73 -2.58
CA ILE A 381 5.76 18.92 -1.89
C ILE A 381 6.25 18.42 -0.52
N PHE A 382 7.42 17.78 -0.48
CA PHE A 382 7.86 17.02 0.69
C PHE A 382 8.63 17.87 1.72
N ASP A 383 9.39 18.88 1.26
CA ASP A 383 10.28 19.64 2.13
C ASP A 383 9.77 21.06 2.39
N ARG A 384 9.52 21.84 1.35
CA ARG A 384 9.02 23.21 1.47
C ARG A 384 7.56 23.25 1.90
N LYS A 385 6.81 22.17 1.58
CA LYS A 385 5.38 22.03 1.86
C LYS A 385 4.55 23.17 1.29
N VAL A 386 4.82 23.51 0.04
CA VAL A 386 4.11 24.55 -0.70
C VAL A 386 3.37 23.93 -1.90
N LEU A 387 2.29 24.60 -2.33
CA LEU A 387 1.64 24.22 -3.59
C LEU A 387 2.55 24.67 -4.74
N ALA A 388 3.08 23.70 -5.48
CA ALA A 388 3.99 23.98 -6.58
C ALA A 388 3.29 24.69 -7.76
N PRO A 389 4.03 25.47 -8.57
CA PRO A 389 3.49 26.14 -9.75
C PRO A 389 3.12 25.16 -10.87
N ASP A 390 3.71 23.97 -10.90
CA ASP A 390 3.42 22.88 -11.80
C ASP A 390 2.96 21.63 -11.02
N PHE A 391 2.64 20.57 -11.72
CA PHE A 391 2.26 19.28 -11.12
C PHE A 391 2.62 18.11 -12.03
N SER A 392 2.81 16.97 -11.42
CA SER A 392 2.70 15.66 -12.05
C SER A 392 1.39 15.03 -11.63
N GLN A 393 0.84 14.14 -12.43
CA GLN A 393 -0.42 13.47 -12.11
C GLN A 393 -0.41 12.02 -12.58
N TYR A 394 -1.20 11.21 -11.90
CA TYR A 394 -1.55 9.88 -12.35
C TYR A 394 -3.00 9.90 -12.81
N LEU A 395 -3.24 9.53 -14.08
CA LEU A 395 -4.57 9.44 -14.69
C LEU A 395 -4.93 7.97 -14.89
N HIS A 396 -6.04 7.55 -14.28
CA HIS A 396 -6.59 6.20 -14.34
C HIS A 396 -7.91 6.20 -15.10
N ILE A 397 -8.03 5.36 -16.12
CA ILE A 397 -9.24 5.20 -16.92
C ILE A 397 -9.64 3.73 -16.93
N PRO A 398 -10.27 3.22 -15.86
CA PRO A 398 -10.59 1.80 -15.73
C PRO A 398 -11.57 1.31 -16.81
N THR A 399 -12.40 2.17 -17.35
CA THR A 399 -13.38 1.83 -18.39
C THR A 399 -12.75 1.43 -19.73
N LEU A 400 -11.45 1.65 -19.93
CA LEU A 400 -10.71 1.04 -21.05
C LEU A 400 -10.56 -0.48 -20.90
N THR A 401 -10.70 -1.00 -19.68
CA THR A 401 -10.63 -2.43 -19.36
C THR A 401 -11.99 -2.98 -18.92
N ASP A 402 -12.72 -2.20 -18.12
CA ASP A 402 -14.00 -2.57 -17.51
C ASP A 402 -15.08 -1.53 -17.83
N PRO A 403 -15.76 -1.63 -18.97
CA PRO A 403 -16.81 -0.69 -19.36
C PRO A 403 -18.00 -0.63 -18.40
N SER A 404 -18.18 -1.63 -17.52
CA SER A 404 -19.30 -1.69 -16.58
C SER A 404 -19.30 -0.57 -15.52
N LEU A 405 -18.19 0.15 -15.39
CA LEU A 405 -18.02 1.22 -14.40
C LEU A 405 -18.60 2.56 -14.83
N ALA A 406 -19.10 2.67 -16.06
CA ALA A 406 -19.74 3.88 -16.60
C ALA A 406 -20.99 3.52 -17.40
N PRO A 407 -21.92 4.47 -17.61
CA PRO A 407 -22.99 4.30 -18.58
C PRO A 407 -22.45 4.05 -20.00
N PRO A 408 -23.23 3.44 -20.91
CA PRO A 408 -22.84 3.28 -22.31
C PRO A 408 -22.32 4.58 -22.93
N GLU A 409 -21.29 4.49 -23.77
CA GLU A 409 -20.66 5.64 -24.45
C GLU A 409 -20.05 6.69 -23.51
N HIS A 410 -19.70 6.29 -22.29
CA HIS A 410 -19.01 7.13 -21.33
C HIS A 410 -17.75 6.46 -20.79
N HIS A 411 -16.84 7.29 -20.27
CA HIS A 411 -15.71 6.84 -19.49
C HIS A 411 -15.78 7.34 -18.05
N ALA A 412 -15.46 6.47 -17.12
CA ALA A 412 -15.11 6.84 -15.75
C ALA A 412 -13.60 7.00 -15.64
N ALA A 413 -13.15 8.07 -15.03
CA ALA A 413 -11.73 8.30 -14.78
C ALA A 413 -11.51 8.96 -13.43
N TYR A 414 -10.32 8.79 -12.88
CA TYR A 414 -9.82 9.71 -11.87
C TYR A 414 -8.39 10.14 -12.17
N THR A 415 -8.06 11.35 -11.74
CA THR A 415 -6.67 11.80 -11.72
C THR A 415 -6.28 12.20 -10.31
N LEU A 416 -5.08 11.83 -9.90
CA LEU A 416 -4.52 12.26 -8.63
C LEU A 416 -3.26 13.11 -8.85
N VAL A 417 -3.16 14.16 -8.04
CA VAL A 417 -2.02 15.07 -8.02
C VAL A 417 -1.39 15.00 -6.63
N PRO A 418 -0.11 14.65 -6.52
CA PRO A 418 0.63 14.73 -5.27
C PRO A 418 0.71 16.17 -4.77
N VAL A 419 0.37 16.38 -3.50
CA VAL A 419 0.39 17.69 -2.85
C VAL A 419 0.95 17.58 -1.43
N PRO A 420 1.38 18.69 -0.80
CA PRO A 420 1.76 18.67 0.61
C PRO A 420 0.58 18.25 1.50
N HIS A 421 0.88 17.54 2.58
CA HIS A 421 -0.12 17.23 3.62
C HIS A 421 -0.50 18.49 4.43
N ASN A 422 -1.53 18.41 5.30
CA ASN A 422 -2.09 19.56 6.05
C ASN A 422 -1.09 20.29 6.98
N GLY A 423 0.05 19.66 7.29
CA GLY A 423 1.16 20.36 7.96
C GLY A 423 1.79 21.51 7.13
N SER A 424 1.34 21.73 5.90
CA SER A 424 1.68 22.89 5.06
C SER A 424 0.97 24.18 5.50
N GLY A 425 -0.18 24.05 6.16
CA GLY A 425 -1.06 25.19 6.48
C GLY A 425 -1.85 25.75 5.29
N LEU A 426 -1.86 25.04 4.15
CA LEU A 426 -2.68 25.43 2.98
C LEU A 426 -4.17 25.32 3.31
N ASN A 427 -4.96 26.31 2.93
CA ASN A 427 -6.41 26.25 3.03
C ASN A 427 -6.98 25.54 1.79
N TRP A 428 -7.26 24.24 1.92
CA TRP A 428 -7.73 23.40 0.81
C TRP A 428 -9.13 23.78 0.31
N ALA A 429 -9.97 24.42 1.13
CA ALA A 429 -11.26 24.96 0.67
C ALA A 429 -11.08 26.09 -0.36
N VAL A 430 -9.94 26.80 -0.32
CA VAL A 430 -9.63 27.89 -1.24
C VAL A 430 -8.78 27.44 -2.42
N VAL A 431 -7.71 26.66 -2.17
CA VAL A 431 -6.76 26.28 -3.23
C VAL A 431 -7.20 25.03 -3.99
N GLY A 432 -7.95 24.15 -3.36
CA GLY A 432 -8.41 22.88 -3.96
C GLY A 432 -9.22 23.09 -5.24
N PRO A 433 -10.31 23.87 -5.24
CA PRO A 433 -11.11 24.10 -6.45
C PRO A 433 -10.31 24.67 -7.62
N LYS A 434 -9.35 25.57 -7.35
CA LYS A 434 -8.48 26.17 -8.38
C LYS A 434 -7.52 25.13 -8.97
N LEU A 435 -6.98 24.24 -8.14
CA LEU A 435 -6.12 23.15 -8.61
C LEU A 435 -6.92 22.15 -9.46
N VAL A 436 -8.14 21.80 -9.03
CA VAL A 436 -9.04 20.91 -9.78
C VAL A 436 -9.33 21.46 -11.17
N GLU A 437 -9.73 22.73 -11.27
CA GLU A 437 -9.98 23.38 -12.55
C GLU A 437 -8.73 23.37 -13.45
N ARG A 438 -7.58 23.70 -12.90
CA ARG A 438 -6.30 23.72 -13.63
C ARG A 438 -5.90 22.34 -14.14
N VAL A 439 -6.14 21.28 -13.37
CA VAL A 439 -5.84 19.89 -13.75
C VAL A 439 -6.74 19.41 -14.87
N LEU A 440 -8.05 19.67 -14.78
CA LEU A 440 -8.99 19.30 -15.84
C LEU A 440 -8.74 20.10 -17.12
N ALA A 441 -8.44 21.40 -17.00
CA ALA A 441 -8.03 22.23 -18.13
C ALA A 441 -6.78 21.71 -18.81
N PHE A 442 -5.78 21.29 -18.04
CA PHE A 442 -4.55 20.71 -18.57
C PHE A 442 -4.80 19.42 -19.38
N LEU A 443 -5.70 18.53 -18.93
CA LEU A 443 -6.06 17.31 -19.65
C LEU A 443 -6.72 17.61 -21.00
N ASP A 444 -7.52 18.66 -21.06
CA ASP A 444 -8.20 19.15 -22.26
C ASP A 444 -7.22 19.84 -23.22
N GLU A 445 -6.58 20.91 -22.76
CA GLU A 445 -5.70 21.78 -23.55
C GLU A 445 -4.46 21.07 -24.10
N ARG A 446 -3.95 20.08 -23.38
CA ARG A 446 -2.82 19.24 -23.84
C ARG A 446 -3.24 18.08 -24.71
N GLY A 447 -4.56 17.93 -24.96
CA GLY A 447 -5.09 16.91 -25.86
C GLY A 447 -5.08 15.48 -25.30
N TYR A 448 -4.89 15.31 -23.99
CA TYR A 448 -5.04 13.99 -23.37
C TYR A 448 -6.49 13.51 -23.45
N ILE A 449 -7.45 14.39 -23.16
CA ILE A 449 -8.88 14.15 -23.34
C ILE A 449 -9.47 15.38 -24.05
N PRO A 450 -9.47 15.40 -25.37
CA PRO A 450 -9.93 16.58 -26.14
C PRO A 450 -11.40 16.91 -25.88
N GLY A 451 -11.68 18.17 -25.60
CA GLY A 451 -13.03 18.66 -25.29
C GLY A 451 -13.56 18.18 -23.92
N LEU A 452 -12.69 17.83 -22.99
CA LEU A 452 -13.08 17.28 -21.68
C LEU A 452 -14.11 18.18 -20.97
N ARG A 453 -13.92 19.50 -20.97
CA ARG A 453 -14.82 20.44 -20.29
C ARG A 453 -16.26 20.36 -20.80
N GLU A 454 -16.46 20.19 -22.11
CA GLU A 454 -17.77 20.08 -22.74
C GLU A 454 -18.38 18.68 -22.59
N ARG A 455 -17.52 17.67 -22.41
CA ARG A 455 -17.90 16.25 -22.29
C ARG A 455 -18.19 15.83 -20.86
N LEU A 456 -17.78 16.64 -19.88
CA LEU A 456 -17.91 16.32 -18.47
C LEU A 456 -19.38 16.14 -18.07
N VAL A 457 -19.70 15.02 -17.41
CA VAL A 457 -21.05 14.67 -16.96
C VAL A 457 -21.16 14.77 -15.44
N VAL A 458 -20.17 14.22 -14.74
CA VAL A 458 -20.10 14.25 -13.28
C VAL A 458 -18.65 14.50 -12.84
N GLN A 459 -18.50 15.17 -11.71
CA GLN A 459 -17.20 15.30 -11.06
C GLN A 459 -17.35 15.33 -9.54
N HIS A 460 -16.35 14.81 -8.87
CA HIS A 460 -16.17 14.90 -7.43
C HIS A 460 -14.66 15.00 -7.14
N TRP A 461 -14.25 15.61 -6.05
CA TRP A 461 -12.85 15.65 -5.67
C TRP A 461 -12.69 15.59 -4.16
N VAL A 462 -11.53 15.09 -3.75
CA VAL A 462 -11.08 15.07 -2.36
C VAL A 462 -9.70 15.73 -2.23
N THR A 463 -9.46 16.31 -1.08
CA THR A 463 -8.24 17.03 -0.73
C THR A 463 -7.60 16.40 0.52
N PRO A 464 -6.43 16.86 0.99
CA PRO A 464 -5.85 16.41 2.24
C PRO A 464 -6.79 16.44 3.44
N ASP A 465 -7.77 17.34 3.47
CA ASP A 465 -8.78 17.42 4.54
C ASP A 465 -9.65 16.15 4.63
N TYR A 466 -9.99 15.54 3.50
CA TYR A 466 -10.71 14.27 3.47
C TYR A 466 -9.89 13.14 4.12
N PHE A 467 -8.61 13.03 3.78
CA PHE A 467 -7.74 12.01 4.37
C PHE A 467 -7.61 12.19 5.89
N GLU A 468 -7.57 13.43 6.39
CA GLU A 468 -7.48 13.70 7.82
C GLU A 468 -8.81 13.47 8.55
N ARG A 469 -9.90 14.02 8.03
CA ARG A 469 -11.21 13.99 8.69
C ARG A 469 -11.89 12.63 8.55
N ASP A 470 -12.00 12.13 7.31
CA ASP A 470 -12.83 10.96 7.02
C ASP A 470 -12.04 9.65 7.17
N LEU A 471 -10.77 9.64 6.79
CA LEU A 471 -9.91 8.46 6.90
C LEU A 471 -9.02 8.46 8.16
N ALA A 472 -9.13 9.47 9.00
CA ALA A 472 -8.37 9.61 10.25
C ALA A 472 -6.85 9.49 10.06
N SER A 473 -6.32 9.94 8.91
CA SER A 473 -4.89 9.98 8.64
C SER A 473 -4.26 11.22 9.26
N HIS A 474 -3.17 11.06 10.00
CA HIS A 474 -2.50 12.18 10.66
C HIS A 474 -2.00 13.23 9.64
N LEU A 475 -2.39 14.48 9.83
CA LEU A 475 -2.10 15.59 8.90
C LEU A 475 -2.59 15.34 7.46
N GLY A 476 -3.57 14.48 7.27
CA GLY A 476 -4.09 14.16 5.96
C GLY A 476 -3.11 13.44 5.02
N ASN A 477 -2.11 12.72 5.56
CA ASN A 477 -1.21 11.92 4.74
C ASN A 477 -1.96 10.83 3.95
N ALA A 478 -1.53 10.54 2.71
CA ALA A 478 -2.21 9.52 1.91
C ALA A 478 -1.66 8.11 2.12
N PHE A 479 -0.42 7.94 2.60
CA PHE A 479 0.29 6.66 2.66
C PHE A 479 0.84 6.28 4.04
N GLY A 480 0.64 7.13 5.07
CA GLY A 480 1.22 6.94 6.40
C GLY A 480 2.60 7.60 6.53
N VAL A 481 3.46 6.97 7.31
CA VAL A 481 4.83 7.44 7.57
C VAL A 481 5.68 7.39 6.30
N GLU A 482 6.40 8.48 5.98
CA GLU A 482 7.30 8.54 4.82
C GLU A 482 8.39 7.45 4.90
N PRO A 483 8.62 6.65 3.85
CA PRO A 483 9.53 5.50 3.91
C PRO A 483 11.00 5.89 3.69
N ILE A 484 11.48 6.92 4.40
CA ILE A 484 12.91 7.26 4.44
C ILE A 484 13.69 6.25 5.27
N LEU A 485 15.01 6.18 5.09
CA LEU A 485 15.86 5.19 5.76
C LEU A 485 15.67 5.18 7.29
N ALA A 486 15.61 6.37 7.90
CA ALA A 486 15.40 6.52 9.35
C ALA A 486 13.99 6.14 9.84
N GLN A 487 13.07 5.80 8.94
CA GLN A 487 11.70 5.38 9.23
C GLN A 487 11.31 4.09 8.49
N SER A 488 12.29 3.30 8.06
CA SER A 488 12.11 2.01 7.37
C SER A 488 12.64 0.85 8.20
N ALA A 489 12.25 -0.37 7.88
CA ALA A 489 12.63 -1.60 8.57
C ALA A 489 12.41 -1.49 10.08
N TYR A 490 13.45 -1.66 10.91
CA TYR A 490 13.36 -1.56 12.37
C TYR A 490 12.81 -0.20 12.87
N PHE A 491 13.10 0.89 12.18
CA PHE A 491 12.66 2.23 12.60
C PHE A 491 11.19 2.53 12.24
N ARG A 492 10.58 1.70 11.38
CA ARG A 492 9.16 1.83 11.06
C ARG A 492 8.31 1.36 12.25
N PRO A 493 7.11 1.96 12.49
CA PRO A 493 6.20 1.49 13.53
C PRO A 493 6.00 -0.03 13.47
N HIS A 494 6.20 -0.69 14.61
CA HIS A 494 6.14 -2.14 14.71
C HIS A 494 4.69 -2.64 14.68
N ASN A 495 4.50 -3.89 14.24
CA ASN A 495 3.18 -4.54 14.26
C ASN A 495 2.71 -4.88 15.68
N ARG A 496 3.61 -5.06 16.66
CA ARG A 496 3.30 -5.19 18.07
C ARG A 496 3.58 -3.87 18.78
N SER A 497 2.62 -3.36 19.58
CA SER A 497 2.83 -2.14 20.36
C SER A 497 3.92 -2.33 21.41
N GLU A 498 4.88 -1.40 21.45
CA GLU A 498 5.92 -1.36 22.49
C GLU A 498 5.39 -0.82 23.83
N ASP A 499 4.27 -0.11 23.82
CA ASP A 499 3.71 0.55 24.99
C ASP A 499 2.61 -0.26 25.68
N VAL A 500 1.80 -1.01 24.92
CA VAL A 500 0.58 -1.65 25.40
C VAL A 500 0.53 -3.09 24.93
N LYS A 501 0.51 -4.04 25.87
CA LYS A 501 0.33 -5.47 25.57
C LYS A 501 -1.04 -5.73 24.96
N ASN A 502 -1.15 -6.76 24.12
CA ASN A 502 -2.35 -7.16 23.39
C ASN A 502 -2.88 -6.08 22.42
N LEU A 503 -2.08 -5.05 22.14
CA LEU A 503 -2.31 -4.06 21.11
C LEU A 503 -1.32 -4.30 19.95
N TYR A 504 -1.88 -4.33 18.75
CA TYR A 504 -1.12 -4.53 17.51
C TYR A 504 -1.52 -3.48 16.47
N LEU A 505 -0.64 -3.31 15.47
CA LEU A 505 -0.88 -2.46 14.32
C LEU A 505 -0.78 -3.29 13.04
N VAL A 506 -1.54 -2.91 12.03
CA VAL A 506 -1.53 -3.54 10.71
C VAL A 506 -1.75 -2.50 9.61
N GLY A 507 -1.24 -2.75 8.43
CA GLY A 507 -1.49 -1.91 7.26
C GLY A 507 -0.37 -0.93 6.93
N ALA A 508 -0.70 0.12 6.18
CA ALA A 508 0.28 1.01 5.54
C ALA A 508 1.20 1.77 6.50
N SER A 509 0.75 2.07 7.70
CA SER A 509 1.54 2.82 8.70
C SER A 509 2.48 1.94 9.53
N ALA A 510 2.31 0.60 9.51
CA ALA A 510 3.16 -0.37 10.22
C ALA A 510 4.15 -1.06 9.27
N GLN A 511 5.01 -1.94 9.81
CA GLN A 511 5.89 -2.77 8.99
C GLN A 511 5.07 -3.70 8.08
N PRO A 512 5.53 -4.00 6.83
CA PRO A 512 6.72 -3.45 6.16
C PRO A 512 6.48 -2.07 5.52
N GLY A 513 5.23 -1.64 5.26
CA GLY A 513 4.93 -0.33 4.70
C GLY A 513 3.66 -0.22 3.87
N ALA A 514 3.56 0.86 3.09
CA ALA A 514 2.47 1.13 2.18
C ALA A 514 2.57 0.32 0.87
N GLY A 515 1.48 0.28 0.11
CA GLY A 515 1.30 -0.52 -1.10
C GLY A 515 0.53 -1.82 -0.84
N THR A 516 -0.27 -2.25 -1.80
CA THR A 516 -1.16 -3.42 -1.65
C THR A 516 -0.42 -4.68 -1.19
N PRO A 517 0.73 -5.09 -1.81
CA PRO A 517 1.48 -6.26 -1.34
C PRO A 517 1.98 -6.08 0.11
N SER A 518 2.54 -4.92 0.41
CA SER A 518 3.10 -4.64 1.75
C SER A 518 2.03 -4.70 2.84
N VAL A 519 0.82 -4.23 2.55
CA VAL A 519 -0.31 -4.29 3.49
C VAL A 519 -0.78 -5.72 3.73
N MET A 520 -0.78 -6.58 2.70
CA MET A 520 -1.06 -8.03 2.85
C MET A 520 0.03 -8.74 3.66
N MET A 521 1.31 -8.38 3.44
CA MET A 521 2.44 -8.86 4.25
C MET A 521 2.31 -8.41 5.70
N SER A 522 1.95 -7.15 5.95
CA SER A 522 1.70 -6.60 7.29
C SER A 522 0.65 -7.44 8.04
N ALA A 523 -0.45 -7.78 7.38
CA ALA A 523 -1.50 -8.62 7.96
C ALA A 523 -0.99 -10.01 8.37
N LYS A 524 -0.15 -10.64 7.53
CA LYS A 524 0.44 -11.95 7.84
C LYS A 524 1.45 -11.86 8.98
N MET A 525 2.30 -10.84 8.99
CA MET A 525 3.27 -10.58 10.06
C MET A 525 2.56 -10.34 11.40
N THR A 526 1.52 -9.51 11.41
CA THR A 526 0.72 -9.24 12.61
C THR A 526 0.02 -10.49 13.12
N ALA A 527 -0.53 -11.32 12.23
CA ALA A 527 -1.15 -12.61 12.61
C ALA A 527 -0.14 -13.57 13.25
N ARG A 528 1.12 -13.61 12.75
CA ARG A 528 2.22 -14.40 13.35
C ARG A 528 2.56 -13.93 14.76
N GLU A 529 2.65 -12.62 14.97
CA GLU A 529 2.94 -12.05 16.28
C GLU A 529 1.83 -12.37 17.29
N ILE A 530 0.57 -12.23 16.89
CA ILE A 530 -0.59 -12.58 17.70
C ILE A 530 -0.59 -14.09 18.02
N ALA A 531 -0.41 -14.96 17.02
CA ALA A 531 -0.37 -16.40 17.22
C ALA A 531 0.73 -16.80 18.23
N ARG A 532 1.93 -16.21 18.12
CA ARG A 532 3.03 -16.43 19.05
C ARG A 532 2.68 -16.01 20.47
N ASP A 533 2.12 -14.82 20.65
CA ASP A 533 1.79 -14.27 21.96
C ASP A 533 0.68 -15.04 22.67
N PHE A 534 -0.21 -15.68 21.92
CA PHE A 534 -1.33 -16.47 22.44
C PHE A 534 -1.08 -17.98 22.41
N GLY A 535 0.15 -18.43 22.07
CA GLY A 535 0.52 -19.85 22.06
C GLY A 535 -0.24 -20.69 21.04
N ILE A 536 -0.66 -20.08 19.92
CA ILE A 536 -1.37 -20.77 18.85
C ILE A 536 -0.33 -21.37 17.91
N HIS A 537 -0.19 -22.69 17.95
CA HIS A 537 0.69 -23.46 17.06
C HIS A 537 0.02 -23.70 15.70
N ALA A 538 -0.11 -22.66 14.88
CA ALA A 538 -0.30 -22.86 13.45
C ALA A 538 1.04 -23.32 12.85
N SER A 539 1.05 -24.11 11.76
CA SER A 539 2.28 -24.56 11.10
C SER A 539 3.11 -23.36 10.64
N ILE A 540 3.94 -22.86 11.55
CA ILE A 540 4.94 -21.87 11.24
C ILE A 540 6.10 -22.70 10.66
N ALA A 541 6.05 -22.98 9.36
CA ALA A 541 7.24 -23.47 8.68
C ALA A 541 8.32 -22.40 8.88
N ASN A 542 9.39 -22.78 9.58
CA ASN A 542 10.49 -21.89 9.92
C ASN A 542 11.12 -21.39 8.61
N GLY A 543 10.69 -20.21 8.15
CA GLY A 543 11.35 -19.46 7.10
C GLY A 543 12.58 -18.72 7.64
N ALA A 544 13.49 -19.45 8.30
CA ALA A 544 14.89 -19.04 8.39
C ALA A 544 15.52 -19.51 7.09
N GLY A 545 15.87 -18.58 6.21
CA GLY A 545 16.39 -18.86 4.88
C GLY A 545 17.51 -19.90 4.90
N ARG A 546 17.20 -21.08 4.39
CA ARG A 546 18.22 -21.95 3.82
C ARG A 546 18.56 -21.42 2.44
N ALA A 547 19.82 -21.18 2.23
CA ALA A 547 20.32 -20.91 0.89
C ALA A 547 19.97 -22.07 -0.06
N PRO A 548 19.63 -21.85 -1.33
CA PRO A 548 19.46 -22.92 -2.29
C PRO A 548 20.80 -23.65 -2.45
N GLY A 549 20.87 -24.91 -1.98
CA GLY A 549 22.06 -25.74 -2.16
C GLY A 549 22.49 -26.60 -0.97
N GLU A 550 21.88 -26.50 0.21
CA GLU A 550 22.23 -27.42 1.31
C GLU A 550 21.45 -28.75 1.23
N PRO A 551 22.12 -29.91 1.26
CA PRO A 551 21.48 -31.22 1.21
C PRO A 551 20.60 -31.46 2.46
N LYS A 552 19.49 -32.17 2.28
CA LYS A 552 18.64 -32.63 3.38
C LYS A 552 19.49 -33.51 4.32
N ALA A 553 19.55 -33.13 5.60
CA ALA A 553 20.05 -34.03 6.63
C ALA A 553 19.04 -35.19 6.75
N GLU A 554 19.43 -36.39 6.38
CA GLU A 554 18.74 -37.63 6.67
C GLU A 554 18.63 -37.80 8.19
N SER A 555 17.41 -38.01 8.68
CA SER A 555 17.17 -38.39 10.07
C SER A 555 17.69 -39.79 10.28
N GLU A 556 18.89 -39.94 10.87
CA GLU A 556 19.28 -41.20 11.46
C GLU A 556 18.37 -41.52 12.64
N THR A 557 17.51 -42.51 12.44
CA THR A 557 16.85 -43.26 13.50
C THR A 557 17.91 -44.19 14.11
N VAL A 558 18.47 -43.80 15.25
CA VAL A 558 19.20 -44.74 16.09
C VAL A 558 18.18 -45.51 16.92
N GLY A 559 17.95 -46.76 16.55
CA GLY A 559 17.34 -47.75 17.43
C GLY A 559 18.36 -48.22 18.47
N VAL A 560 17.98 -48.22 19.72
CA VAL A 560 18.00 -49.29 20.73
C VAL A 560 17.10 -48.86 21.88
#